data_fabf50524c66cbf51947f6d87189b36f
#
_entry.id   fabf50524c66cbf51947f6d87189b36f
#
_cell.length_a   1.000
_cell.length_b   1.000
_cell.length_c   1.000
_cell.angle_alpha   90.00
_cell.angle_beta   90.00
_cell.angle_gamma   90.00
#
_symmetry.space_group_name_H-M   'P 1'
#
loop_
_entity.id
_entity.type
_entity.pdbx_description
1 polymer ?
#
loop_
_entity_poly.entity_id
_entity_poly.type
_entity_poly.pdbx_seq_one_letter_code
_entity_poly.pdbx_strand_id
1 'polypeptide(L)'
;MPAPEALMFLDTCSLLETCWVCTPPDTWRYSPEKDACFWNKTLPKLQTIGRVIIPARVYDELEKHATNQGKPELAQRSSIVLEKLEHLKKNGGIEVFGDPNDPFADAIMLSVALKFRTQNNLLFVTQDRSLAHDLIAVANFQSVRPRKGAELKVRRISTKGTLEKHRNLENAAQQKPQYSPQPKTQASQPQQNTPPKERNLPWHLSILP
;
A
#
# COMPACT_ATOMS: atom_id res chain seq x y z
N MET A 1 -23.46 -19.90 -0.35
CA MET A 1 -22.51 -19.06 0.43
C MET A 1 -22.78 -17.61 0.07
N PRO A 2 -22.80 -16.66 1.03
CA PRO A 2 -22.96 -15.24 0.72
C PRO A 2 -21.80 -14.76 -0.18
N ALA A 3 -22.03 -13.69 -0.96
CA ALA A 3 -20.98 -13.07 -1.77
C ALA A 3 -19.83 -12.58 -0.88
N PRO A 4 -18.57 -12.56 -1.39
CA PRO A 4 -17.46 -11.96 -0.67
C PRO A 4 -17.74 -10.50 -0.34
N GLU A 5 -17.48 -10.10 0.90
CA GLU A 5 -17.58 -8.70 1.33
C GLU A 5 -16.52 -7.86 0.59
N ALA A 6 -16.90 -6.65 0.19
CA ALA A 6 -15.97 -5.73 -0.44
C ALA A 6 -15.36 -4.78 0.62
N LEU A 7 -14.04 -4.80 0.73
CA LEU A 7 -13.25 -3.96 1.63
C LEU A 7 -12.33 -3.06 0.79
N MET A 8 -12.38 -1.76 1.04
CA MET A 8 -11.66 -0.77 0.27
C MET A 8 -10.75 0.04 1.17
N PHE A 9 -9.46 0.08 0.82
CA PHE A 9 -8.41 0.73 1.59
C PHE A 9 -7.83 1.89 0.80
N LEU A 10 -7.72 3.06 1.44
CA LEU A 10 -7.07 4.24 0.86
C LEU A 10 -5.80 4.54 1.64
N ASP A 11 -4.71 4.80 0.92
CA ASP A 11 -3.43 5.20 1.51
C ASP A 11 -3.31 6.73 1.65
N THR A 12 -2.28 7.18 2.37
CA THR A 12 -1.98 8.59 2.61
C THR A 12 -1.75 9.35 1.31
N CYS A 13 -0.96 8.79 0.38
CA CYS A 13 -0.65 9.44 -0.90
C CYS A 13 -1.90 9.65 -1.75
N SER A 14 -2.78 8.64 -1.80
CA SER A 14 -4.05 8.76 -2.51
C SER A 14 -4.96 9.83 -1.93
N LEU A 15 -5.09 9.85 -0.61
CA LEU A 15 -5.93 10.82 0.08
C LEU A 15 -5.43 12.25 -0.16
N LEU A 16 -4.11 12.46 -0.09
CA LEU A 16 -3.50 13.77 -0.38
C LEU A 16 -3.72 14.24 -1.82
N GLU A 17 -3.97 13.33 -2.75
CA GLU A 17 -4.23 13.67 -4.15
C GLU A 17 -5.71 13.79 -4.51
N THR A 18 -6.63 13.54 -3.59
CA THR A 18 -8.08 13.60 -3.88
C THR A 18 -8.56 14.95 -4.40
N CYS A 19 -7.94 16.02 -3.92
CA CYS A 19 -8.33 17.41 -4.22
C CYS A 19 -7.24 18.18 -5.01
N TRP A 20 -6.08 17.56 -5.26
CA TRP A 20 -4.92 18.26 -5.79
C TRP A 20 -4.41 17.62 -7.07
N VAL A 21 -3.90 18.47 -7.95
CA VAL A 21 -3.26 18.06 -9.20
C VAL A 21 -1.83 18.58 -9.21
N CYS A 22 -0.88 17.68 -9.46
CA CYS A 22 0.51 18.06 -9.69
C CYS A 22 0.67 18.57 -11.12
N THR A 23 1.24 19.75 -11.27
CA THR A 23 1.60 20.35 -12.56
C THR A 23 3.12 20.55 -12.61
N PRO A 24 3.78 20.29 -13.76
CA PRO A 24 5.21 20.56 -13.90
C PRO A 24 5.54 22.06 -13.64
N PRO A 25 6.65 22.39 -12.98
CA PRO A 25 7.65 21.52 -12.34
C PRO A 25 7.34 21.20 -10.86
N ASP A 26 6.49 20.23 -10.56
CA ASP A 26 6.14 19.77 -9.21
C ASP A 26 5.34 20.77 -8.34
N THR A 27 4.52 21.59 -8.98
CA THR A 27 3.62 22.50 -8.28
C THR A 27 2.26 21.87 -8.07
N TRP A 28 1.84 21.77 -6.81
CA TRP A 28 0.52 21.27 -6.47
C TRP A 28 -0.53 22.38 -6.50
N ARG A 29 -1.65 22.11 -7.14
CA ARG A 29 -2.77 23.05 -7.21
C ARG A 29 -4.05 22.38 -6.78
N TYR A 30 -4.85 23.09 -6.01
CA TYR A 30 -6.21 22.65 -5.68
C TYR A 30 -7.07 22.61 -6.94
N SER A 31 -7.80 21.51 -7.13
CA SER A 31 -8.76 21.34 -8.23
C SER A 31 -10.15 21.08 -7.64
N PRO A 32 -11.04 22.08 -7.69
CA PRO A 32 -12.42 21.93 -7.22
C PRO A 32 -13.17 20.82 -7.95
N GLU A 33 -12.88 20.62 -9.25
CA GLU A 33 -13.53 19.59 -10.07
C GLU A 33 -13.10 18.20 -9.65
N LYS A 34 -11.80 18.01 -9.37
CA LYS A 34 -11.25 16.73 -8.86
C LYS A 34 -11.80 16.42 -7.47
N ASP A 35 -11.81 17.43 -6.61
CA ASP A 35 -12.38 17.38 -5.26
C ASP A 35 -13.85 16.94 -5.31
N ALA A 36 -14.69 17.68 -6.01
CA ALA A 36 -16.10 17.37 -6.15
C ALA A 36 -16.33 15.99 -6.79
N CYS A 37 -15.53 15.62 -7.78
CA CYS A 37 -15.65 14.30 -8.41
C CYS A 37 -15.32 13.18 -7.45
N PHE A 38 -14.21 13.28 -6.70
CA PHE A 38 -13.82 12.22 -5.78
C PHE A 38 -14.79 12.10 -4.61
N TRP A 39 -15.01 13.18 -3.86
CA TRP A 39 -15.77 13.13 -2.61
C TRP A 39 -17.28 13.02 -2.80
N ASN A 40 -17.85 13.59 -3.86
CA ASN A 40 -19.29 13.59 -4.09
C ASN A 40 -19.78 12.55 -5.10
N LYS A 41 -18.87 11.90 -5.86
CA LYS A 41 -19.27 10.90 -6.84
C LYS A 41 -18.53 9.58 -6.69
N THR A 42 -17.17 9.61 -6.62
CA THR A 42 -16.37 8.38 -6.60
C THR A 42 -16.47 7.67 -5.26
N LEU A 43 -16.25 8.36 -4.17
CA LEU A 43 -16.30 7.79 -2.82
C LEU A 43 -17.71 7.27 -2.46
N PRO A 44 -18.81 7.99 -2.69
CA PRO A 44 -20.15 7.46 -2.46
C PRO A 44 -20.46 6.19 -3.24
N LYS A 45 -19.97 6.08 -4.49
CA LYS A 45 -20.09 4.82 -5.24
C LYS A 45 -19.33 3.68 -4.60
N LEU A 46 -18.15 3.93 -4.04
CA LEU A 46 -17.41 2.92 -3.29
C LEU A 46 -18.21 2.47 -2.06
N GLN A 47 -18.78 3.40 -1.31
CA GLN A 47 -19.61 3.11 -0.13
C GLN A 47 -20.85 2.25 -0.45
N THR A 48 -21.39 2.33 -1.67
CA THR A 48 -22.49 1.44 -2.09
C THR A 48 -22.06 0.02 -2.43
N ILE A 49 -20.75 -0.17 -2.71
CA ILE A 49 -20.19 -1.48 -3.07
C ILE A 49 -19.72 -2.23 -1.84
N GLY A 50 -19.21 -1.53 -0.83
CA GLY A 50 -18.67 -2.14 0.38
C GLY A 50 -18.15 -1.13 1.39
N ARG A 51 -17.34 -1.60 2.34
CA ARG A 51 -16.80 -0.79 3.43
C ARG A 51 -15.56 -0.05 2.98
N VAL A 52 -15.51 1.25 3.24
CA VAL A 52 -14.33 2.09 3.02
C VAL A 52 -13.56 2.21 4.32
N ILE A 53 -12.33 1.78 4.30
CA ILE A 53 -11.46 1.64 5.48
C ILE A 53 -10.25 2.55 5.31
N ILE A 54 -9.99 3.36 6.30
CA ILE A 54 -8.76 4.15 6.41
C ILE A 54 -7.93 3.51 7.53
N PRO A 55 -6.73 2.98 7.24
CA PRO A 55 -5.85 2.50 8.29
C PRO A 55 -5.55 3.59 9.32
N ALA A 56 -5.57 3.25 10.61
CA ALA A 56 -5.31 4.24 11.69
C ALA A 56 -3.95 4.92 11.51
N ARG A 57 -2.97 4.19 11.00
CA ARG A 57 -1.65 4.75 10.68
C ARG A 57 -1.70 5.82 9.59
N VAL A 58 -2.53 5.64 8.55
CA VAL A 58 -2.76 6.66 7.50
C VAL A 58 -3.35 7.92 8.11
N TYR A 59 -4.25 7.75 9.07
CA TYR A 59 -4.85 8.88 9.80
C TYR A 59 -3.79 9.65 10.58
N ASP A 60 -2.96 8.96 11.36
CA ASP A 60 -1.84 9.53 12.12
C ASP A 60 -0.82 10.23 11.20
N GLU A 61 -0.50 9.67 10.04
CA GLU A 61 0.37 10.31 9.05
C GLU A 61 -0.21 11.63 8.53
N LEU A 62 -1.51 11.67 8.24
CA LEU A 62 -2.19 12.89 7.83
C LEU A 62 -2.17 13.95 8.93
N GLU A 63 -2.39 13.59 10.21
CA GLU A 63 -2.30 14.50 11.35
C GLU A 63 -0.89 15.06 11.52
N LYS A 64 0.13 14.24 11.42
CA LYS A 64 1.53 14.66 11.44
C LYS A 64 1.87 15.61 10.29
N HIS A 65 1.34 15.34 9.11
CA HIS A 65 1.53 16.25 7.97
C HIS A 65 0.80 17.58 8.17
N ALA A 66 -0.41 17.57 8.72
CA ALA A 66 -1.19 18.77 8.97
C ALA A 66 -0.52 19.73 9.96
N THR A 67 0.29 19.21 10.88
CA THR A 67 1.03 20.00 11.88
C THR A 67 2.46 20.37 11.44
N ASN A 68 2.90 19.93 10.26
CA ASN A 68 4.27 20.14 9.77
C ASN A 68 4.50 21.56 9.23
N GLN A 69 5.06 22.44 10.07
CA GLN A 69 5.37 23.82 9.69
C GLN A 69 6.45 23.94 8.59
N GLY A 70 7.32 22.94 8.43
CA GLY A 70 8.37 22.92 7.41
C GLY A 70 7.85 22.67 5.99
N LYS A 71 6.60 22.21 5.84
CA LYS A 71 5.98 21.89 4.55
C LYS A 71 4.54 22.43 4.51
N PRO A 72 4.34 23.76 4.40
CA PRO A 72 3.03 24.38 4.53
C PRO A 72 2.00 23.90 3.50
N GLU A 73 2.42 23.61 2.27
CA GLU A 73 1.54 23.08 1.24
C GLU A 73 1.02 21.67 1.59
N LEU A 74 1.91 20.81 2.09
CA LEU A 74 1.53 19.47 2.55
C LEU A 74 0.62 19.55 3.78
N ALA A 75 0.89 20.47 4.70
CA ALA A 75 0.05 20.70 5.88
C ALA A 75 -1.36 21.15 5.50
N GLN A 76 -1.48 22.07 4.56
CA GLN A 76 -2.78 22.51 4.04
C GLN A 76 -3.56 21.36 3.38
N ARG A 77 -2.87 20.56 2.54
CA ARG A 77 -3.48 19.39 1.88
C ARG A 77 -4.00 18.40 2.89
N SER A 78 -3.19 18.08 3.89
CA SER A 78 -3.56 17.13 4.95
C SER A 78 -4.74 17.63 5.79
N SER A 79 -4.75 18.91 6.15
CA SER A 79 -5.85 19.51 6.93
C SER A 79 -7.19 19.43 6.20
N ILE A 80 -7.21 19.73 4.89
CA ILE A 80 -8.44 19.64 4.06
C ILE A 80 -8.93 18.18 4.02
N VAL A 81 -8.02 17.21 3.85
CA VAL A 81 -8.39 15.80 3.80
C VAL A 81 -8.92 15.33 5.15
N LEU A 82 -8.24 15.68 6.27
CA LEU A 82 -8.68 15.32 7.61
C LEU A 82 -10.07 15.85 7.94
N GLU A 83 -10.37 17.11 7.61
CA GLU A 83 -11.71 17.67 7.80
C GLU A 83 -12.79 16.81 7.12
N LYS A 84 -12.54 16.40 5.88
CA LYS A 84 -13.47 15.55 5.12
C LYS A 84 -13.58 14.14 5.73
N LEU A 85 -12.46 13.55 6.15
CA LEU A 85 -12.47 12.23 6.79
C LEU A 85 -13.21 12.26 8.12
N GLU A 86 -13.02 13.30 8.95
CA GLU A 86 -13.74 13.45 10.21
C GLU A 86 -15.25 13.58 10.00
N HIS A 87 -15.67 14.36 8.99
CA HIS A 87 -17.08 14.44 8.65
C HIS A 87 -17.67 13.07 8.24
N LEU A 88 -16.93 12.34 7.38
CA LEU A 88 -17.36 11.01 6.93
C LEU A 88 -17.38 9.98 8.07
N LYS A 89 -16.38 10.00 8.94
CA LYS A 89 -16.30 9.12 10.10
C LYS A 89 -17.49 9.32 11.06
N LYS A 90 -17.85 10.57 11.35
CA LYS A 90 -19.00 10.91 12.18
C LYS A 90 -20.32 10.41 11.59
N ASN A 91 -20.43 10.37 10.28
CA ASN A 91 -21.61 9.92 9.55
C ASN A 91 -21.59 8.42 9.21
N GLY A 92 -20.60 7.66 9.69
CA GLY A 92 -20.46 6.23 9.39
C GLY A 92 -20.08 5.92 7.94
N GLY A 93 -19.62 6.91 7.18
CA GLY A 93 -19.25 6.75 5.77
C GLY A 93 -17.87 6.10 5.57
N ILE A 94 -17.03 6.09 6.59
CA ILE A 94 -15.74 5.41 6.60
C ILE A 94 -15.51 4.74 7.96
N GLU A 95 -14.62 3.74 7.96
CA GLU A 95 -14.12 3.09 9.17
C GLU A 95 -12.63 3.37 9.32
N VAL A 96 -12.19 3.61 10.55
CA VAL A 96 -10.77 3.67 10.89
C VAL A 96 -10.39 2.36 11.56
N PHE A 97 -9.41 1.66 11.05
CA PHE A 97 -9.01 0.35 11.52
C PHE A 97 -7.50 0.24 11.74
N GLY A 98 -7.10 -0.48 12.80
CA GLY A 98 -5.71 -0.74 13.15
C GLY A 98 -5.20 0.14 14.30
N ASP A 99 -3.88 0.06 14.54
CA ASP A 99 -3.19 0.83 15.56
C ASP A 99 -2.45 2.01 14.89
N PRO A 100 -2.63 3.26 15.35
CA PRO A 100 -1.86 4.40 14.84
C PRO A 100 -0.35 4.28 15.09
N ASN A 101 0.06 3.45 16.07
CA ASN A 101 1.47 3.18 16.37
C ASN A 101 2.11 2.11 15.48
N ASP A 102 1.35 1.50 14.59
CA ASP A 102 1.91 0.57 13.60
C ASP A 102 3.06 1.24 12.82
N PRO A 103 4.16 0.54 12.52
CA PRO A 103 5.37 1.19 12.01
C PRO A 103 5.17 1.86 10.65
N PHE A 104 4.43 1.21 9.73
CA PHE A 104 4.24 1.70 8.35
C PHE A 104 2.86 1.34 7.81
N ALA A 105 2.18 2.30 7.17
CA ALA A 105 0.89 2.08 6.51
C ALA A 105 0.96 1.01 5.42
N ASP A 106 2.03 0.97 4.63
CA ASP A 106 2.25 0.00 3.56
C ASP A 106 2.30 -1.44 4.08
N ALA A 107 3.00 -1.67 5.20
CA ALA A 107 3.09 -2.99 5.82
C ALA A 107 1.72 -3.49 6.29
N ILE A 108 0.88 -2.60 6.80
CA ILE A 108 -0.50 -2.91 7.19
C ILE A 108 -1.30 -3.32 5.95
N MET A 109 -1.24 -2.54 4.87
CA MET A 109 -1.96 -2.82 3.63
C MET A 109 -1.55 -4.14 3.01
N LEU A 110 -0.25 -4.45 2.96
CA LEU A 110 0.26 -5.73 2.48
C LEU A 110 -0.19 -6.90 3.36
N SER A 111 -0.17 -6.73 4.69
CA SER A 111 -0.63 -7.75 5.64
C SER A 111 -2.13 -8.03 5.48
N VAL A 112 -2.94 -6.99 5.32
CA VAL A 112 -4.37 -7.09 5.04
C VAL A 112 -4.61 -7.80 3.71
N ALA A 113 -3.87 -7.42 2.67
CA ALA A 113 -3.96 -8.04 1.35
C ALA A 113 -3.66 -9.55 1.44
N LEU A 114 -2.57 -9.94 2.08
CA LEU A 114 -2.19 -11.35 2.24
C LEU A 114 -3.24 -12.14 3.03
N LYS A 115 -3.77 -11.56 4.12
CA LYS A 115 -4.70 -12.23 5.02
C LYS A 115 -6.09 -12.42 4.40
N PHE A 116 -6.60 -11.42 3.69
CA PHE A 116 -8.02 -11.38 3.30
C PHE A 116 -8.27 -11.62 1.81
N ARG A 117 -7.24 -11.58 0.92
CA ARG A 117 -7.39 -11.73 -0.54
C ARG A 117 -8.11 -12.99 -1.00
N THR A 118 -8.11 -14.02 -0.18
CA THR A 118 -8.74 -15.30 -0.54
C THR A 118 -10.22 -15.39 -0.16
N GLN A 119 -10.69 -14.48 0.68
CA GLN A 119 -12.05 -14.50 1.25
C GLN A 119 -12.88 -13.30 0.86
N ASN A 120 -12.26 -12.14 0.62
CA ASN A 120 -12.91 -10.86 0.41
C ASN A 120 -12.59 -10.27 -0.98
N ASN A 121 -13.46 -9.39 -1.44
CA ASN A 121 -13.14 -8.46 -2.52
C ASN A 121 -12.34 -7.30 -1.94
N LEU A 122 -11.09 -7.16 -2.36
CA LEU A 122 -10.21 -6.13 -1.87
C LEU A 122 -9.96 -5.07 -2.95
N LEU A 123 -10.11 -3.81 -2.59
CA LEU A 123 -9.73 -2.68 -3.42
C LEU A 123 -8.74 -1.81 -2.64
N PHE A 124 -7.52 -1.72 -3.14
CA PHE A 124 -6.52 -0.78 -2.63
C PHE A 124 -6.43 0.42 -3.57
N VAL A 125 -6.49 1.62 -3.00
CA VAL A 125 -6.32 2.87 -3.75
C VAL A 125 -5.03 3.51 -3.28
N THR A 126 -4.01 3.49 -4.14
CA THR A 126 -2.69 4.05 -3.83
C THR A 126 -2.13 4.84 -5.02
N GLN A 127 -1.40 5.92 -4.75
CA GLN A 127 -0.58 6.63 -5.71
C GLN A 127 0.89 6.19 -5.64
N ASP A 128 1.26 5.49 -4.56
CA ASP A 128 2.60 4.93 -4.43
C ASP A 128 2.78 3.76 -5.40
N ARG A 129 3.76 3.89 -6.30
CA ARG A 129 4.05 2.88 -7.33
C ARG A 129 4.67 1.62 -6.73
N SER A 130 5.45 1.76 -5.66
CA SER A 130 6.10 0.64 -4.97
C SER A 130 5.06 -0.22 -4.28
N LEU A 131 4.22 0.41 -3.46
CA LEU A 131 3.10 -0.27 -2.79
C LEU A 131 2.14 -0.90 -3.81
N ALA A 132 1.81 -0.19 -4.90
CA ALA A 132 0.96 -0.72 -5.96
C ALA A 132 1.57 -1.97 -6.60
N HIS A 133 2.88 -1.96 -6.89
CA HIS A 133 3.60 -3.11 -7.44
C HIS A 133 3.50 -4.32 -6.51
N ASP A 134 3.77 -4.14 -5.23
CA ASP A 134 3.75 -5.21 -4.24
C ASP A 134 2.34 -5.79 -4.03
N LEU A 135 1.32 -4.93 -3.98
CA LEU A 135 -0.08 -5.36 -3.91
C LEU A 135 -0.52 -6.13 -5.16
N ILE A 136 -0.07 -5.73 -6.37
CA ILE A 136 -0.33 -6.45 -7.62
C ILE A 136 0.39 -7.82 -7.59
N ALA A 137 1.61 -7.88 -7.07
CA ALA A 137 2.32 -9.15 -6.90
C ALA A 137 1.56 -10.09 -5.95
N VAL A 138 1.04 -9.57 -4.83
CA VAL A 138 0.17 -10.32 -3.91
C VAL A 138 -1.10 -10.81 -4.61
N ALA A 139 -1.73 -9.99 -5.46
CA ALA A 139 -2.92 -10.37 -6.22
C ALA A 139 -2.66 -11.56 -7.17
N ASN A 140 -1.47 -11.60 -7.76
CA ASN A 140 -1.05 -12.63 -8.72
C ASN A 140 -0.45 -13.88 -8.08
N PHE A 141 -0.29 -13.90 -6.76
CA PHE A 141 0.31 -15.02 -6.05
C PHE A 141 -0.63 -16.24 -6.02
N GLN A 142 -0.27 -17.30 -6.72
CA GLN A 142 -1.15 -18.44 -7.04
C GLN A 142 -1.15 -19.58 -6.00
N SER A 143 -0.38 -19.47 -4.92
CA SER A 143 -0.23 -20.57 -3.93
C SER A 143 -1.53 -20.96 -3.22
N VAL A 144 -2.51 -20.08 -3.14
CA VAL A 144 -3.80 -20.33 -2.51
C VAL A 144 -4.92 -19.94 -3.46
N ARG A 145 -5.86 -20.84 -3.72
CA ARG A 145 -7.03 -20.53 -4.56
C ARG A 145 -7.97 -19.58 -3.82
N PRO A 146 -8.29 -18.42 -4.40
CA PRO A 146 -9.29 -17.53 -3.83
C PRO A 146 -10.67 -18.20 -3.81
N ARG A 147 -11.52 -17.81 -2.86
CA ARG A 147 -12.95 -18.12 -2.90
C ARG A 147 -13.56 -17.57 -4.18
N LYS A 148 -14.54 -18.27 -4.76
CA LYS A 148 -15.24 -17.80 -5.97
C LYS A 148 -15.79 -16.39 -5.75
N GLY A 149 -15.35 -15.46 -6.59
CA GLY A 149 -15.72 -14.04 -6.53
C GLY A 149 -14.84 -13.18 -5.62
N ALA A 150 -13.87 -13.74 -4.88
CA ALA A 150 -12.86 -12.94 -4.18
C ALA A 150 -11.81 -12.45 -5.19
N GLU A 151 -11.55 -11.16 -5.18
CA GLU A 151 -10.62 -10.50 -6.10
C GLU A 151 -9.86 -9.39 -5.37
N LEU A 152 -8.58 -9.21 -5.65
CA LEU A 152 -7.79 -8.07 -5.21
C LEU A 152 -7.54 -7.14 -6.38
N LYS A 153 -7.96 -5.90 -6.24
CA LYS A 153 -7.77 -4.82 -7.23
C LYS A 153 -6.92 -3.71 -6.64
N VAL A 154 -6.01 -3.18 -7.45
CA VAL A 154 -5.24 -1.99 -7.12
C VAL A 154 -5.59 -0.89 -8.09
N ARG A 155 -5.89 0.30 -7.58
CA ARG A 155 -6.29 1.47 -8.36
C ARG A 155 -5.55 2.70 -7.89
N ARG A 156 -5.52 3.72 -8.74
CA ARG A 156 -5.07 5.05 -8.40
C ARG A 156 -6.18 6.07 -8.69
N ILE A 157 -6.06 7.24 -8.09
CA ILE A 157 -6.96 8.36 -8.37
C ILE A 157 -6.44 9.10 -9.61
N SER A 158 -7.27 9.23 -10.61
CA SER A 158 -6.94 9.98 -11.83
C SER A 158 -6.92 11.50 -11.58
N THR A 159 -6.41 12.26 -12.54
CA THR A 159 -6.46 13.73 -12.51
C THR A 159 -7.89 14.28 -12.47
N LYS A 160 -8.88 13.47 -12.83
CA LYS A 160 -10.31 13.82 -12.79
C LYS A 160 -11.03 13.39 -11.51
N GLY A 161 -10.34 12.77 -10.54
CA GLY A 161 -10.95 12.29 -9.30
C GLY A 161 -11.68 10.94 -9.41
N THR A 162 -11.54 10.23 -10.53
CA THR A 162 -12.05 8.86 -10.70
C THR A 162 -10.98 7.82 -10.42
N LEU A 163 -11.37 6.56 -10.20
CA LEU A 163 -10.40 5.48 -10.07
C LEU A 163 -9.96 4.94 -11.44
N GLU A 164 -8.66 4.72 -11.58
CA GLU A 164 -8.08 4.12 -12.78
C GLU A 164 -7.04 3.05 -12.44
N LYS A 165 -6.71 2.22 -13.42
CA LYS A 165 -5.70 1.16 -13.27
C LYS A 165 -4.27 1.72 -13.27
N HIS A 166 -3.36 1.01 -12.61
CA HIS A 166 -1.92 1.22 -12.77
C HIS A 166 -1.43 0.56 -14.07
N ARG A 167 -1.74 1.15 -15.23
CA ARG A 167 -1.57 0.55 -16.58
C ARG A 167 -0.19 -0.08 -16.80
N ASN A 168 0.88 0.59 -16.39
CA ASN A 168 2.26 0.11 -16.63
C ASN A 168 2.65 -1.07 -15.71
N LEU A 169 2.03 -1.18 -14.54
CA LEU A 169 2.34 -2.24 -13.56
C LEU A 169 1.54 -3.51 -13.85
N GLU A 170 0.27 -3.40 -14.24
CA GLU A 170 -0.57 -4.55 -14.59
C GLU A 170 -0.01 -5.28 -15.82
N ASN A 171 0.52 -4.54 -16.82
CA ASN A 171 1.14 -5.14 -18.01
C ASN A 171 2.46 -5.87 -17.69
N ALA A 172 3.28 -5.33 -16.78
CA ALA A 172 4.51 -5.98 -16.34
C ALA A 172 4.25 -7.26 -15.54
N ALA A 173 3.21 -7.28 -14.73
CA ALA A 173 2.83 -8.44 -13.91
C ALA A 173 2.23 -9.60 -14.75
N GLN A 174 1.76 -9.34 -15.96
CA GLN A 174 1.25 -10.37 -16.88
C GLN A 174 2.37 -11.04 -17.70
N GLN A 175 3.55 -10.47 -17.77
CA GLN A 175 4.70 -11.13 -18.37
C GLN A 175 5.21 -12.18 -17.38
N LYS A 176 4.86 -13.46 -17.66
CA LYS A 176 5.42 -14.61 -16.93
C LYS A 176 6.95 -14.45 -16.92
N PRO A 177 7.61 -14.64 -15.75
CA PRO A 177 9.06 -14.74 -15.75
C PRO A 177 9.43 -15.85 -16.73
N GLN A 178 10.10 -15.52 -17.83
CA GLN A 178 10.76 -16.50 -18.66
C GLN A 178 11.89 -17.09 -17.80
N TYR A 179 11.59 -18.22 -17.19
CA TYR A 179 12.60 -19.02 -16.51
C TYR A 179 13.53 -19.55 -17.60
N SER A 180 14.59 -18.82 -17.92
CA SER A 180 15.70 -19.32 -18.70
C SER A 180 16.43 -20.30 -17.80
N PRO A 181 16.45 -21.62 -18.11
CA PRO A 181 17.24 -22.56 -17.32
C PRO A 181 18.69 -22.12 -17.41
N GLN A 182 19.26 -21.74 -16.27
CA GLN A 182 20.70 -21.49 -16.21
C GLN A 182 21.44 -22.77 -16.68
N PRO A 183 22.45 -22.64 -17.55
CA PRO A 183 23.25 -23.80 -17.93
C PRO A 183 23.85 -24.39 -16.67
N LYS A 184 23.63 -25.67 -16.45
CA LYS A 184 24.22 -26.43 -15.35
C LYS A 184 25.74 -26.24 -15.41
N THR A 185 26.26 -25.42 -14.51
CA THR A 185 27.69 -25.29 -14.28
C THR A 185 28.20 -26.69 -13.91
N GLN A 186 29.08 -27.22 -14.74
CA GLN A 186 29.74 -28.51 -14.50
C GLN A 186 30.38 -28.48 -13.11
N ALA A 187 30.07 -29.49 -12.33
CA ALA A 187 30.63 -29.71 -11.00
C ALA A 187 32.17 -29.74 -11.08
N SER A 188 32.77 -28.69 -10.54
CA SER A 188 34.20 -28.64 -10.29
C SER A 188 34.54 -29.70 -9.23
N GLN A 189 35.54 -30.51 -9.49
CA GLN A 189 36.04 -31.54 -8.60
C GLN A 189 36.40 -31.01 -7.21
N PRO A 190 36.19 -31.79 -6.13
CA PRO A 190 36.50 -31.34 -4.79
C PRO A 190 38.02 -31.19 -4.61
N GLN A 191 38.46 -29.96 -4.39
CA GLN A 191 39.81 -29.70 -3.89
C GLN A 191 39.94 -30.20 -2.45
N GLN A 192 40.94 -31.02 -2.21
CA GLN A 192 41.32 -31.52 -0.90
C GLN A 192 41.63 -30.37 0.05
N ASN A 193 40.81 -30.18 1.05
CA ASN A 193 41.03 -29.23 2.12
C ASN A 193 42.12 -29.71 3.06
N THR A 194 43.25 -29.00 3.10
CA THR A 194 44.23 -29.05 4.21
C THR A 194 43.56 -28.43 5.47
N PRO A 195 43.74 -29.01 6.64
CA PRO A 195 43.12 -28.49 7.87
C PRO A 195 43.77 -27.16 8.30
N PRO A 196 42.95 -26.19 8.79
CA PRO A 196 43.50 -24.93 9.29
C PRO A 196 44.24 -25.11 10.61
N LYS A 197 45.40 -24.49 10.71
CA LYS A 197 46.19 -24.37 11.94
C LYS A 197 45.38 -23.66 13.03
N GLU A 198 45.25 -24.31 14.17
CA GLU A 198 44.69 -23.74 15.41
C GLU A 198 45.46 -22.45 15.79
N ARG A 199 44.73 -21.34 15.87
CA ARG A 199 45.20 -20.14 16.55
C ARG A 199 44.61 -20.12 17.96
N ASN A 200 45.48 -20.34 18.93
CA ASN A 200 45.19 -20.11 20.35
C ASN A 200 44.81 -18.64 20.59
N LEU A 201 43.60 -18.40 21.01
CA LEU A 201 43.13 -17.13 21.56
C LEU A 201 42.94 -17.30 23.06
N PRO A 202 43.58 -16.49 23.92
CA PRO A 202 43.37 -16.58 25.36
C PRO A 202 42.07 -15.91 25.78
N TRP A 203 41.21 -16.68 26.40
CA TRP A 203 40.01 -16.19 27.08
C TRP A 203 40.39 -15.62 28.44
N HIS A 204 40.31 -14.31 28.61
CA HIS A 204 40.24 -13.71 29.92
C HIS A 204 38.82 -13.18 30.18
N LEU A 205 38.10 -13.95 30.98
CA LEU A 205 36.94 -13.52 31.73
C LEU A 205 37.41 -12.58 32.82
N SER A 206 36.89 -11.37 32.89
CA SER A 206 36.88 -10.55 34.12
C SER A 206 35.43 -10.24 34.41
N ILE A 207 34.93 -10.91 35.46
CA ILE A 207 33.66 -10.66 36.12
C ILE A 207 34.03 -9.80 37.35
N LEU A 208 33.21 -8.73 37.55
CA LEU A 208 32.85 -8.13 38.82
C LEU A 208 33.49 -6.81 39.27
N PRO A 209 32.83 -6.17 40.20
CA PRO A 209 31.53 -6.35 40.85
C PRO A 209 30.50 -5.28 40.43
#